data_0107caf13ef17e9df28ac3051272dbfc
#
_entry.id   0107caf13ef17e9df28ac3051272dbfc
#
_cell.length_a   1.000
_cell.length_b   1.000
_cell.length_c   1.000
_cell.angle_alpha   90.00
_cell.angle_beta   90.00
_cell.angle_gamma   90.00
#
_symmetry.space_group_name_H-M   'P 1'
#
loop_
_entity.id
_entity.type
_entity.pdbx_description
1 polymer ?
#
loop_
_entity_poly.entity_id
_entity_poly.type
_entity_poly.pdbx_seq_one_letter_code
_entity_poly.pdbx_strand_id
1 'polypeptide(L)'
;MHNSLTLKRQGYLLTNKYIHYICADKINAMIKTNLFLLLFVLLAGTSCNRQQHFISDDTFRAEVENDFRAKQAALPDGNLFSVFNQKMASDEKEALTFLYAYMPIGDITDYDGQLYLDNIRSSFRARVEMPWGDSIPEDIFRHFVLPVRVNNENLDESRMIFYEELKDRVKGLSLYDAVLEVNHWCHEKVIYTPSDARTSSPLASVKTAYGRCGEESTFTVAALRSVGIPARQVYTPRWAHTDDNHAWVEAWVNGKWYFLGACEPEPVLNLGWFNGPAYRGMLMHTKVFGKYNGPEEVMDVTDGYTEI
;
A
#
# COMPACT_ATOMS: atom_id res chain seq x y z
N MET A 1 -95.01 17.00 -17.62
CA MET A 1 -94.11 16.81 -16.47
C MET A 1 -93.33 15.46 -16.47
N HIS A 2 -93.07 14.85 -17.63
CA HIS A 2 -92.42 13.52 -17.67
C HIS A 2 -90.93 13.55 -18.15
N ASN A 3 -90.45 14.68 -18.75
CA ASN A 3 -89.11 14.74 -19.36
C ASN A 3 -87.98 15.29 -18.41
N SER A 4 -88.33 15.78 -17.25
CA SER A 4 -87.28 16.37 -16.30
C SER A 4 -86.62 15.35 -15.39
N LEU A 5 -87.24 14.21 -15.10
CA LEU A 5 -86.71 13.17 -14.21
C LEU A 5 -85.74 12.21 -14.90
N THR A 6 -85.88 12.02 -16.21
CA THR A 6 -84.97 11.14 -17.03
C THR A 6 -83.62 11.78 -17.24
N LEU A 7 -83.52 13.10 -17.44
CA LEU A 7 -82.22 13.82 -17.58
C LEU A 7 -81.38 13.88 -16.29
N LYS A 8 -82.04 13.99 -15.14
CA LYS A 8 -81.35 13.97 -13.86
C LYS A 8 -80.75 12.58 -13.49
N ARG A 9 -81.42 11.48 -13.88
CA ARG A 9 -80.87 10.13 -13.64
C ARG A 9 -79.67 9.79 -14.53
N GLN A 10 -79.65 10.28 -15.79
CA GLN A 10 -78.47 10.07 -16.65
C GLN A 10 -77.25 10.90 -16.19
N GLY A 11 -77.45 12.12 -15.68
CA GLY A 11 -76.37 12.92 -15.12
C GLY A 11 -75.70 12.29 -13.86
N TYR A 12 -76.50 11.66 -13.01
CA TYR A 12 -75.97 10.98 -11.79
C TYR A 12 -75.21 9.67 -12.15
N LEU A 13 -75.61 8.95 -13.18
CA LEU A 13 -74.95 7.74 -13.65
C LEU A 13 -73.61 8.05 -14.37
N LEU A 14 -73.49 9.15 -15.08
CA LEU A 14 -72.26 9.60 -15.74
C LEU A 14 -71.24 10.13 -14.71
N THR A 15 -71.65 10.92 -13.73
CA THR A 15 -70.78 11.40 -12.69
C THR A 15 -70.23 10.27 -11.82
N ASN A 16 -71.03 9.27 -11.50
CA ASN A 16 -70.54 8.11 -10.71
C ASN A 16 -69.56 7.22 -11.50
N LYS A 17 -69.76 7.05 -12.78
CA LYS A 17 -68.81 6.33 -13.65
C LYS A 17 -67.47 7.07 -13.76
N TYR A 18 -67.49 8.40 -13.88
CA TYR A 18 -66.29 9.22 -13.95
C TYR A 18 -65.52 9.22 -12.61
N ILE A 19 -66.18 9.26 -11.46
CA ILE A 19 -65.57 9.19 -10.12
C ILE A 19 -64.94 7.83 -9.89
N HIS A 20 -65.56 6.72 -10.33
CA HIS A 20 -64.98 5.38 -10.27
C HIS A 20 -63.71 5.23 -11.14
N TYR A 21 -63.70 5.87 -12.34
CA TYR A 21 -62.55 5.83 -13.21
C TYR A 21 -61.34 6.61 -12.62
N ILE A 22 -61.59 7.81 -12.08
CA ILE A 22 -60.53 8.64 -11.48
C ILE A 22 -60.00 8.02 -10.17
N CYS A 23 -60.85 7.34 -9.41
CA CYS A 23 -60.38 6.60 -8.21
C CYS A 23 -59.55 5.36 -8.60
N ALA A 24 -59.91 4.62 -9.62
CA ALA A 24 -59.20 3.44 -10.12
C ALA A 24 -57.82 3.82 -10.65
N ASP A 25 -57.72 4.92 -11.44
CA ASP A 25 -56.44 5.40 -11.96
C ASP A 25 -55.51 5.92 -10.89
N LYS A 26 -56.03 6.61 -9.87
CA LYS A 26 -55.22 7.06 -8.72
C LYS A 26 -54.74 5.89 -7.86
N ILE A 27 -55.55 4.87 -7.65
CA ILE A 27 -55.15 3.64 -6.94
C ILE A 27 -54.10 2.87 -7.73
N ASN A 28 -54.28 2.72 -9.04
CA ASN A 28 -53.26 2.06 -9.89
C ASN A 28 -51.93 2.85 -9.96
N ALA A 29 -51.96 4.18 -10.01
CA ALA A 29 -50.79 5.02 -9.94
C ALA A 29 -50.08 4.88 -8.60
N MET A 30 -50.83 4.86 -7.47
CA MET A 30 -50.28 4.69 -6.14
C MET A 30 -49.66 3.30 -5.91
N ILE A 31 -50.28 2.25 -6.46
CA ILE A 31 -49.74 0.87 -6.44
C ILE A 31 -48.47 0.78 -7.28
N LYS A 32 -48.42 1.37 -8.47
CA LYS A 32 -47.21 1.41 -9.31
C LYS A 32 -46.06 2.19 -8.63
N THR A 33 -46.38 3.33 -8.00
CA THR A 33 -45.38 4.15 -7.29
C THR A 33 -44.82 3.39 -6.06
N ASN A 34 -45.67 2.73 -5.27
CA ASN A 34 -45.24 1.93 -4.12
C ASN A 34 -44.49 0.68 -4.56
N LEU A 35 -44.86 0.03 -5.67
CA LEU A 35 -44.12 -1.11 -6.21
C LEU A 35 -42.73 -0.68 -6.71
N PHE A 36 -42.62 0.51 -7.32
CA PHE A 36 -41.37 1.08 -7.79
C PHE A 36 -40.45 1.46 -6.59
N LEU A 37 -41.01 2.03 -5.53
CA LEU A 37 -40.28 2.31 -4.29
C LEU A 37 -39.82 1.01 -3.59
N LEU A 38 -40.66 -0.01 -3.56
CA LEU A 38 -40.30 -1.33 -2.99
C LEU A 38 -39.17 -2.00 -3.81
N LEU A 39 -39.24 -1.90 -5.13
CA LEU A 39 -38.18 -2.43 -6.02
C LEU A 39 -36.86 -1.65 -5.83
N PHE A 40 -36.93 -0.33 -5.64
CA PHE A 40 -35.76 0.52 -5.39
C PHE A 40 -35.12 0.23 -4.02
N VAL A 41 -35.94 -0.04 -3.00
CA VAL A 41 -35.47 -0.43 -1.65
C VAL A 41 -34.84 -1.85 -1.69
N LEU A 42 -35.40 -2.77 -2.46
CA LEU A 42 -34.84 -4.10 -2.67
C LEU A 42 -33.53 -4.07 -3.45
N LEU A 43 -33.39 -3.20 -4.46
CA LEU A 43 -32.15 -3.01 -5.22
C LEU A 43 -31.09 -2.25 -4.42
N ALA A 44 -31.47 -1.33 -3.54
CA ALA A 44 -30.55 -0.66 -2.64
C ALA A 44 -30.08 -1.55 -1.47
N GLY A 45 -30.89 -2.56 -1.10
CA GLY A 45 -30.55 -3.52 -0.04
C GLY A 45 -29.60 -4.65 -0.45
N THR A 46 -29.34 -4.82 -1.76
CA THR A 46 -28.32 -5.77 -2.28
C THR A 46 -26.98 -5.10 -2.57
N SER A 47 -26.66 -3.99 -1.90
CA SER A 47 -25.28 -3.59 -1.76
C SER A 47 -24.62 -4.71 -0.95
N CYS A 48 -24.11 -5.70 -1.65
CA CYS A 48 -23.21 -6.71 -1.11
C CYS A 48 -22.10 -5.90 -0.45
N ASN A 49 -22.08 -5.89 0.87
CA ASN A 49 -21.00 -5.30 1.64
C ASN A 49 -19.80 -6.23 1.39
N ARG A 50 -19.20 -6.10 0.20
CA ARG A 50 -17.97 -6.82 -0.15
C ARG A 50 -16.96 -6.32 0.85
N GLN A 51 -16.62 -7.15 1.80
CA GLN A 51 -15.57 -6.84 2.77
C GLN A 51 -14.36 -6.40 1.94
N GLN A 52 -13.94 -5.16 2.13
CA GLN A 52 -12.80 -4.64 1.41
C GLN A 52 -11.56 -5.32 2.00
N HIS A 53 -10.92 -6.18 1.20
CA HIS A 53 -9.70 -6.86 1.58
C HIS A 53 -8.49 -6.03 1.20
N PHE A 54 -7.46 -6.06 2.03
CA PHE A 54 -6.15 -5.50 1.70
C PHE A 54 -5.47 -6.30 0.58
N ILE A 55 -5.66 -7.63 0.57
CA ILE A 55 -5.22 -8.51 -0.51
C ILE A 55 -6.46 -8.89 -1.31
N SER A 56 -6.64 -8.27 -2.48
CA SER A 56 -7.84 -8.45 -3.31
C SER A 56 -7.90 -9.80 -4.02
N ASP A 57 -6.75 -10.42 -4.34
CA ASP A 57 -6.66 -11.76 -4.91
C ASP A 57 -6.94 -12.82 -3.83
N ASP A 58 -8.06 -13.53 -3.97
CA ASP A 58 -8.51 -14.56 -3.02
C ASP A 58 -7.51 -15.72 -2.92
N THR A 59 -6.86 -16.09 -4.02
CA THR A 59 -5.90 -17.21 -4.06
C THR A 59 -4.64 -16.84 -3.31
N PHE A 60 -4.09 -15.67 -3.61
CA PHE A 60 -2.89 -15.17 -2.93
C PHE A 60 -3.16 -14.91 -1.45
N ARG A 61 -4.33 -14.35 -1.10
CA ARG A 61 -4.72 -14.16 0.31
C ARG A 61 -4.76 -15.48 1.08
N ALA A 62 -5.34 -16.53 0.48
CA ALA A 62 -5.36 -17.86 1.09
C ALA A 62 -3.95 -18.45 1.22
N GLU A 63 -3.06 -18.22 0.27
CA GLU A 63 -1.66 -18.63 0.37
C GLU A 63 -0.95 -17.93 1.54
N VAL A 64 -1.08 -16.60 1.64
CA VAL A 64 -0.52 -15.81 2.76
C VAL A 64 -1.01 -16.31 4.11
N GLU A 65 -2.31 -16.59 4.24
CA GLU A 65 -2.87 -17.15 5.47
C GLU A 65 -2.30 -18.53 5.81
N ASN A 66 -2.07 -19.38 4.81
CA ASN A 66 -1.49 -20.71 5.02
C ASN A 66 -0.01 -20.61 5.44
N ASP A 67 0.77 -19.74 4.78
CA ASP A 67 2.16 -19.49 5.14
C ASP A 67 2.29 -18.91 6.55
N PHE A 68 1.41 -17.98 6.92
CA PHE A 68 1.33 -17.46 8.28
C PHE A 68 1.04 -18.54 9.32
N ARG A 69 0.03 -19.39 9.07
CA ARG A 69 -0.31 -20.51 9.99
C ARG A 69 0.83 -21.50 10.12
N ALA A 70 1.53 -21.80 9.02
CA ALA A 70 2.69 -22.69 9.04
C ALA A 70 3.82 -22.11 9.90
N LYS A 71 4.12 -20.80 9.73
CA LYS A 71 5.12 -20.11 10.56
C LYS A 71 4.71 -20.05 12.03
N GLN A 72 3.45 -19.75 12.33
CA GLN A 72 2.93 -19.75 13.70
C GLN A 72 3.05 -21.12 14.36
N ALA A 73 2.76 -22.20 13.63
CA ALA A 73 2.88 -23.57 14.13
C ALA A 73 4.34 -23.99 14.37
N ALA A 74 5.30 -23.42 13.63
CA ALA A 74 6.72 -23.70 13.79
C ALA A 74 7.36 -22.96 14.98
N LEU A 75 6.71 -21.92 15.51
CA LEU A 75 7.21 -21.12 16.63
C LEU A 75 6.38 -21.41 17.90
N PRO A 76 6.98 -22.03 18.92
CA PRO A 76 6.23 -22.58 20.06
C PRO A 76 5.72 -21.52 21.05
N ASP A 77 6.31 -20.31 21.07
CA ASP A 77 5.90 -19.25 21.99
C ASP A 77 4.76 -18.40 21.37
N GLY A 78 3.55 -18.59 21.90
CA GLY A 78 2.37 -17.83 21.47
C GLY A 78 2.41 -16.33 21.72
N ASN A 79 3.29 -15.84 22.61
CA ASN A 79 3.45 -14.41 22.87
C ASN A 79 4.04 -13.68 21.68
N LEU A 80 4.81 -14.35 20.82
CA LEU A 80 5.34 -13.80 19.57
C LEU A 80 4.24 -13.29 18.63
N PHE A 81 3.02 -13.80 18.78
CA PHE A 81 1.84 -13.44 17.99
C PHE A 81 0.79 -12.66 18.78
N SER A 82 1.12 -12.18 19.97
CA SER A 82 0.17 -11.52 20.88
C SER A 82 -0.44 -10.23 20.29
N VAL A 83 0.24 -9.57 19.40
CA VAL A 83 -0.27 -8.39 18.67
C VAL A 83 -1.59 -8.67 17.93
N PHE A 84 -1.82 -9.90 17.46
CA PHE A 84 -3.06 -10.30 16.79
C PHE A 84 -4.28 -10.37 17.72
N ASN A 85 -4.09 -10.32 19.03
CA ASN A 85 -5.17 -10.23 20.02
C ASN A 85 -5.69 -8.79 20.22
N GLN A 86 -5.01 -7.80 19.65
CA GLN A 86 -5.43 -6.40 19.72
C GLN A 86 -6.62 -6.14 18.78
N LYS A 87 -7.41 -5.12 19.12
CA LYS A 87 -8.45 -4.62 18.21
C LYS A 87 -7.81 -3.87 17.05
N MET A 88 -8.05 -4.34 15.84
CA MET A 88 -7.56 -3.74 14.60
C MET A 88 -8.61 -3.87 13.49
N ALA A 89 -8.48 -3.07 12.44
CA ALA A 89 -9.31 -3.17 11.25
C ALA A 89 -8.96 -4.45 10.45
N SER A 90 -9.85 -4.87 9.57
CA SER A 90 -9.66 -6.10 8.78
C SER A 90 -8.45 -6.02 7.86
N ASP A 91 -8.26 -4.87 7.20
CA ASP A 91 -7.14 -4.58 6.33
C ASP A 91 -5.81 -4.49 7.10
N GLU A 92 -5.80 -3.90 8.31
CA GLU A 92 -4.64 -3.92 9.21
C GLU A 92 -4.24 -5.35 9.57
N LYS A 93 -5.23 -6.21 9.86
CA LYS A 93 -4.99 -7.61 10.19
C LYS A 93 -4.42 -8.40 9.02
N GLU A 94 -4.96 -8.21 7.82
CA GLU A 94 -4.44 -8.85 6.60
C GLU A 94 -3.02 -8.40 6.29
N ALA A 95 -2.73 -7.10 6.40
CA ALA A 95 -1.39 -6.55 6.23
C ALA A 95 -0.39 -7.09 7.27
N LEU A 96 -0.81 -7.21 8.53
CA LEU A 96 0.00 -7.80 9.59
C LEU A 96 0.24 -9.29 9.34
N THR A 97 -0.78 -10.02 8.88
CA THR A 97 -0.66 -11.43 8.49
C THR A 97 0.37 -11.60 7.37
N PHE A 98 0.34 -10.73 6.35
CA PHE A 98 1.32 -10.73 5.27
C PHE A 98 2.75 -10.47 5.78
N LEU A 99 2.95 -9.47 6.65
CA LEU A 99 4.27 -9.21 7.23
C LEU A 99 4.78 -10.41 8.03
N TYR A 100 3.96 -10.96 8.91
CA TYR A 100 4.34 -12.10 9.75
C TYR A 100 4.56 -13.39 8.96
N ALA A 101 3.84 -13.59 7.85
CA ALA A 101 4.06 -14.74 6.98
C ALA A 101 5.48 -14.77 6.41
N TYR A 102 6.02 -13.60 6.06
CA TYR A 102 7.27 -13.52 5.29
C TYR A 102 8.45 -12.85 6.00
N MET A 103 8.25 -12.16 7.14
CA MET A 103 9.38 -11.58 7.86
C MET A 103 10.32 -12.67 8.41
N PRO A 104 11.63 -12.38 8.53
CA PRO A 104 12.57 -13.27 9.19
C PRO A 104 12.15 -13.61 10.62
N ILE A 105 12.52 -14.82 11.10
CA ILE A 105 12.21 -15.22 12.47
C ILE A 105 12.86 -14.27 13.49
N GLY A 106 14.06 -13.76 13.20
CA GLY A 106 14.70 -12.75 14.04
C GLY A 106 13.86 -11.48 14.22
N ASP A 107 13.14 -11.06 13.17
CA ASP A 107 12.25 -9.89 13.28
C ASP A 107 11.05 -10.15 14.19
N ILE A 108 10.54 -11.38 14.21
CA ILE A 108 9.44 -11.78 15.10
C ILE A 108 9.91 -11.85 16.55
N THR A 109 11.15 -12.24 16.79
CA THR A 109 11.70 -12.48 18.14
C THR A 109 12.33 -11.24 18.77
N ASP A 110 12.95 -10.37 17.96
CA ASP A 110 13.76 -9.24 18.44
C ASP A 110 12.93 -7.95 18.58
N TYR A 111 11.76 -7.87 17.94
CA TYR A 111 10.93 -6.66 17.93
C TYR A 111 9.51 -6.94 18.42
N ASP A 112 8.94 -5.95 19.12
CA ASP A 112 7.54 -6.02 19.53
C ASP A 112 6.61 -5.94 18.32
N GLY A 113 5.55 -6.76 18.32
CA GLY A 113 4.54 -6.76 17.27
C GLY A 113 3.84 -5.40 17.08
N GLN A 114 3.84 -4.54 18.12
CA GLN A 114 3.33 -3.19 18.03
C GLN A 114 4.11 -2.34 17.01
N LEU A 115 5.42 -2.52 16.89
CA LEU A 115 6.23 -1.85 15.88
C LEU A 115 5.66 -2.08 14.47
N TYR A 116 5.31 -3.32 14.13
CA TYR A 116 4.75 -3.65 12.83
C TYR A 116 3.35 -3.08 12.62
N LEU A 117 2.50 -3.13 13.65
CA LEU A 117 1.15 -2.56 13.58
C LEU A 117 1.19 -1.03 13.39
N ASP A 118 2.09 -0.34 14.07
CA ASP A 118 2.28 1.11 13.92
C ASP A 118 2.83 1.48 12.53
N ASN A 119 3.75 0.66 11.99
CA ASN A 119 4.22 0.82 10.61
C ASN A 119 3.10 0.62 9.58
N ILE A 120 2.23 -0.38 9.75
CA ILE A 120 1.06 -0.60 8.90
C ILE A 120 0.14 0.62 8.92
N ARG A 121 -0.21 1.10 10.11
CA ARG A 121 -1.07 2.29 10.30
C ARG A 121 -0.47 3.53 9.65
N SER A 122 0.82 3.75 9.83
CA SER A 122 1.53 4.85 9.17
C SER A 122 1.53 4.72 7.66
N SER A 123 1.71 3.51 7.12
CA SER A 123 1.67 3.23 5.68
C SER A 123 0.27 3.49 5.10
N PHE A 124 -0.78 3.03 5.77
CA PHE A 124 -2.16 3.27 5.35
C PHE A 124 -2.54 4.75 5.46
N ARG A 125 -2.08 5.44 6.50
CA ARG A 125 -2.21 6.88 6.63
C ARG A 125 -1.56 7.62 5.46
N ALA A 126 -0.32 7.27 5.11
CA ALA A 126 0.37 7.84 3.96
C ALA A 126 -0.40 7.59 2.66
N ARG A 127 -0.95 6.38 2.47
CA ARG A 127 -1.77 6.04 1.30
C ARG A 127 -3.01 6.93 1.17
N VAL A 128 -3.64 7.30 2.28
CA VAL A 128 -4.85 8.16 2.30
C VAL A 128 -4.49 9.64 2.16
N GLU A 129 -3.40 10.09 2.80
CA GLU A 129 -3.09 11.52 2.90
C GLU A 129 -2.21 12.05 1.75
N MET A 130 -1.43 11.18 1.07
CA MET A 130 -0.57 11.61 -0.02
C MET A 130 -1.30 11.60 -1.37
N PRO A 131 -1.03 12.58 -2.26
CA PRO A 131 -1.74 12.73 -3.54
C PRO A 131 -1.64 11.52 -4.48
N TRP A 132 -0.60 10.70 -4.34
CA TRP A 132 -0.35 9.52 -5.17
C TRP A 132 -0.90 8.22 -4.61
N GLY A 133 -1.45 8.21 -3.39
CA GLY A 133 -1.83 6.98 -2.70
C GLY A 133 -2.79 6.07 -3.47
N ASP A 134 -3.80 6.66 -4.12
CA ASP A 134 -4.77 5.91 -4.95
C ASP A 134 -4.19 5.44 -6.29
N SER A 135 -3.10 6.03 -6.75
CA SER A 135 -2.46 5.68 -8.04
C SER A 135 -1.49 4.49 -7.93
N ILE A 136 -1.15 4.08 -6.70
CA ILE A 136 -0.22 2.98 -6.46
C ILE A 136 -1.00 1.67 -6.44
N PRO A 137 -0.71 0.71 -7.36
CA PRO A 137 -1.32 -0.60 -7.37
C PRO A 137 -1.14 -1.34 -6.04
N GLU A 138 -2.10 -2.18 -5.69
CA GLU A 138 -2.10 -2.91 -4.42
C GLU A 138 -0.86 -3.78 -4.23
N ASP A 139 -0.48 -4.53 -5.24
CA ASP A 139 0.70 -5.39 -5.25
C ASP A 139 2.00 -4.59 -5.07
N ILE A 140 2.14 -3.46 -5.77
CA ILE A 140 3.27 -2.55 -5.62
C ILE A 140 3.31 -1.96 -4.21
N PHE A 141 2.17 -1.54 -3.67
CA PHE A 141 2.10 -1.05 -2.29
C PHE A 141 2.50 -2.14 -1.28
N ARG A 142 1.96 -3.34 -1.44
CA ARG A 142 2.19 -4.48 -0.55
C ARG A 142 3.65 -4.90 -0.48
N HIS A 143 4.35 -4.92 -1.61
CA HIS A 143 5.72 -5.40 -1.68
C HIS A 143 6.79 -4.31 -1.52
N PHE A 144 6.49 -3.03 -1.83
CA PHE A 144 7.50 -1.98 -1.91
C PHE A 144 7.22 -0.74 -1.02
N VAL A 145 6.06 -0.66 -0.36
CA VAL A 145 5.76 0.37 0.65
C VAL A 145 5.62 -0.24 2.03
N LEU A 146 4.76 -1.26 2.16
CA LEU A 146 4.37 -1.84 3.44
C LEU A 146 5.54 -2.44 4.25
N PRO A 147 6.51 -3.16 3.66
CA PRO A 147 7.58 -3.81 4.41
C PRO A 147 8.43 -2.78 5.17
N VAL A 148 8.77 -3.15 6.42
CA VAL A 148 9.62 -2.32 7.27
C VAL A 148 11.09 -2.50 6.88
N ARG A 149 11.53 -3.75 6.81
CA ARG A 149 12.91 -4.11 6.48
C ARG A 149 13.24 -3.83 5.01
N VAL A 150 14.43 -3.30 4.77
CA VAL A 150 14.97 -3.03 3.43
C VAL A 150 16.07 -4.02 3.08
N ASN A 151 17.01 -4.26 4.01
CA ASN A 151 18.17 -5.14 3.85
C ASN A 151 18.38 -5.98 5.12
N ASN A 152 19.48 -5.80 5.81
CA ASN A 152 19.85 -6.50 7.05
C ASN A 152 20.05 -5.57 8.25
N GLU A 153 19.54 -4.35 8.16
CA GLU A 153 19.57 -3.33 9.20
C GLU A 153 18.77 -3.75 10.43
N ASN A 154 19.07 -3.15 11.58
CA ASN A 154 18.16 -3.17 12.71
C ASN A 154 16.91 -2.32 12.36
N LEU A 155 15.75 -2.78 12.81
CA LEU A 155 14.50 -2.02 12.63
C LEU A 155 14.36 -0.96 13.73
N ASP A 156 13.68 0.12 13.40
CA ASP A 156 13.38 1.22 14.32
C ASP A 156 12.05 1.93 13.91
N GLU A 157 11.70 2.96 14.65
CA GLU A 157 10.46 3.73 14.46
C GLU A 157 10.60 4.81 13.37
N SER A 158 11.54 4.69 12.47
CA SER A 158 11.84 5.69 11.43
C SER A 158 10.63 6.05 10.58
N ARG A 159 9.78 5.09 10.25
CA ARG A 159 8.61 5.34 9.39
C ARG A 159 7.70 6.44 9.93
N MET A 160 7.34 6.37 11.20
CA MET A 160 6.47 7.35 11.84
C MET A 160 7.15 8.73 11.94
N ILE A 161 8.44 8.73 12.31
CA ILE A 161 9.22 9.97 12.46
C ILE A 161 9.43 10.64 11.09
N PHE A 162 9.85 9.88 10.08
CA PHE A 162 10.08 10.42 8.74
C PHE A 162 8.79 10.90 8.07
N TYR A 163 7.67 10.19 8.31
CA TYR A 163 6.38 10.66 7.83
C TYR A 163 6.05 12.07 8.34
N GLU A 164 6.20 12.32 9.64
CA GLU A 164 5.90 13.62 10.23
C GLU A 164 6.85 14.73 9.71
N GLU A 165 8.12 14.42 9.42
CA GLU A 165 9.07 15.37 8.87
C GLU A 165 8.84 15.67 7.37
N LEU A 166 8.38 14.67 6.61
CA LEU A 166 8.30 14.74 5.14
C LEU A 166 6.93 15.12 4.59
N LYS A 167 5.85 14.76 5.28
CA LYS A 167 4.47 14.88 4.75
C LYS A 167 4.13 16.25 4.18
N ASP A 168 4.47 17.32 4.92
CA ASP A 168 4.15 18.69 4.50
C ASP A 168 5.14 19.19 3.43
N ARG A 169 6.35 18.62 3.38
CA ARG A 169 7.37 18.96 2.41
C ARG A 169 7.04 18.42 1.01
N VAL A 170 6.37 17.26 0.94
CA VAL A 170 6.11 16.57 -0.33
C VAL A 170 4.66 16.64 -0.83
N LYS A 171 3.69 16.91 0.04
CA LYS A 171 2.25 16.84 -0.27
C LYS A 171 1.79 17.68 -1.46
N GLY A 172 2.47 18.78 -1.75
CA GLY A 172 2.15 19.70 -2.86
C GLY A 172 2.86 19.34 -4.18
N LEU A 173 3.66 18.27 -4.21
CA LEU A 173 4.49 17.91 -5.34
C LEU A 173 3.85 16.79 -6.19
N SER A 174 4.32 16.67 -7.43
CA SER A 174 4.09 15.47 -8.22
C SER A 174 4.85 14.28 -7.59
N LEU A 175 4.43 13.04 -7.90
CA LEU A 175 5.15 11.85 -7.39
C LEU A 175 6.63 11.86 -7.81
N TYR A 176 6.92 12.30 -9.05
CA TYR A 176 8.29 12.42 -9.55
C TYR A 176 9.12 13.43 -8.74
N ASP A 177 8.58 14.62 -8.52
CA ASP A 177 9.25 15.68 -7.77
C ASP A 177 9.37 15.31 -6.28
N ALA A 178 8.40 14.60 -5.74
CA ALA A 178 8.44 14.10 -4.36
C ALA A 178 9.59 13.10 -4.13
N VAL A 179 9.89 12.23 -5.10
CA VAL A 179 11.07 11.35 -5.02
C VAL A 179 12.36 12.16 -4.95
N LEU A 180 12.52 13.17 -5.82
CA LEU A 180 13.69 14.06 -5.80
C LEU A 180 13.82 14.81 -4.46
N GLU A 181 12.71 15.34 -3.96
CA GLU A 181 12.66 16.10 -2.72
C GLU A 181 12.97 15.23 -1.49
N VAL A 182 12.48 13.99 -1.44
CA VAL A 182 12.84 13.04 -0.37
C VAL A 182 14.34 12.75 -0.41
N ASN A 183 14.93 12.57 -1.60
CA ASN A 183 16.38 12.35 -1.71
C ASN A 183 17.19 13.58 -1.27
N HIS A 184 16.72 14.79 -1.57
CA HIS A 184 17.27 16.02 -1.02
C HIS A 184 17.24 16.06 0.51
N TRP A 185 16.09 15.74 1.10
CA TRP A 185 15.95 15.63 2.55
C TRP A 185 16.90 14.58 3.14
N CYS A 186 17.10 13.45 2.44
CA CYS A 186 18.05 12.43 2.88
C CYS A 186 19.49 12.98 2.89
N HIS A 187 19.89 13.72 1.87
CA HIS A 187 21.22 14.36 1.81
C HIS A 187 21.44 15.39 2.91
N GLU A 188 20.40 16.10 3.36
CA GLU A 188 20.47 17.03 4.49
C GLU A 188 20.80 16.33 5.81
N LYS A 189 20.52 15.02 5.91
CA LYS A 189 20.66 14.22 7.14
C LYS A 189 21.90 13.33 7.15
N VAL A 190 22.26 12.76 6.00
CA VAL A 190 23.29 11.73 5.88
C VAL A 190 24.17 12.02 4.68
N ILE A 191 25.48 11.94 4.87
CA ILE A 191 26.49 12.06 3.81
C ILE A 191 27.33 10.79 3.74
N TYR A 192 27.81 10.48 2.53
CA TYR A 192 28.64 9.30 2.32
C TYR A 192 29.92 9.34 3.15
N THR A 193 30.15 8.29 3.92
CA THR A 193 31.42 8.05 4.61
C THR A 193 31.62 6.54 4.74
N PRO A 194 32.79 5.99 4.37
CA PRO A 194 33.10 4.58 4.62
C PRO A 194 32.88 4.25 6.10
N SER A 195 32.15 3.18 6.38
CA SER A 195 31.85 2.71 7.71
C SER A 195 32.21 1.24 7.87
N ASP A 196 31.87 0.66 9.01
CA ASP A 196 32.07 -0.77 9.27
C ASP A 196 31.13 -1.66 8.41
N ALA A 197 31.24 -2.99 8.59
CA ALA A 197 30.51 -3.94 7.78
C ALA A 197 29.01 -4.05 8.11
N ARG A 198 28.55 -3.46 9.22
CA ARG A 198 27.16 -3.57 9.68
C ARG A 198 26.31 -2.44 9.14
N THR A 199 25.15 -2.77 8.53
CA THR A 199 24.16 -1.77 8.13
C THR A 199 23.43 -1.21 9.36
N SER A 200 23.53 0.10 9.56
CA SER A 200 22.85 0.81 10.63
C SER A 200 21.35 0.94 10.33
N SER A 201 20.53 1.05 11.39
CA SER A 201 19.12 1.39 11.24
C SER A 201 18.96 2.82 10.67
N PRO A 202 17.82 3.15 10.04
CA PRO A 202 17.60 4.48 9.47
C PRO A 202 17.79 5.63 10.49
N LEU A 203 17.26 5.50 11.72
CA LEU A 203 17.46 6.52 12.74
C LEU A 203 18.90 6.56 13.28
N ALA A 204 19.59 5.43 13.29
CA ALA A 204 21.01 5.44 13.67
C ALA A 204 21.86 6.17 12.63
N SER A 205 21.55 6.00 11.33
CA SER A 205 22.21 6.73 10.25
C SER A 205 21.99 8.25 10.38
N VAL A 206 20.78 8.69 10.70
CA VAL A 206 20.48 10.10 10.98
C VAL A 206 21.27 10.61 12.20
N LYS A 207 21.37 9.82 13.28
CA LYS A 207 22.12 10.22 14.49
C LYS A 207 23.60 10.37 14.25
N THR A 208 24.18 9.56 13.37
CA THR A 208 25.60 9.62 13.04
C THR A 208 25.89 10.65 11.93
N ALA A 209 24.86 11.05 11.16
CA ALA A 209 24.91 11.94 10.02
C ALA A 209 25.81 11.42 8.86
N TYR A 210 26.17 10.14 8.85
CA TYR A 210 26.95 9.53 7.77
C TYR A 210 26.59 8.05 7.59
N GLY A 211 26.88 7.52 6.41
CA GLY A 211 26.74 6.11 6.05
C GLY A 211 27.51 5.77 4.79
N ARG A 212 27.76 4.48 4.56
CA ARG A 212 28.17 3.99 3.25
C ARG A 212 26.91 3.76 2.38
N CYS A 213 27.08 3.38 1.13
CA CYS A 213 25.98 3.15 0.19
C CYS A 213 24.89 2.20 0.73
N GLY A 214 25.23 1.22 1.57
CA GLY A 214 24.29 0.32 2.23
C GLY A 214 23.34 1.04 3.20
N GLU A 215 23.89 1.91 4.09
CA GLU A 215 23.10 2.73 5.00
C GLU A 215 22.32 3.80 4.26
N GLU A 216 22.93 4.51 3.32
CA GLU A 216 22.29 5.58 2.57
C GLU A 216 21.08 5.06 1.79
N SER A 217 21.23 3.92 1.10
CA SER A 217 20.12 3.32 0.34
C SER A 217 19.02 2.75 1.24
N THR A 218 19.36 2.11 2.36
CA THR A 218 18.39 1.66 3.36
C THR A 218 17.60 2.83 3.94
N PHE A 219 18.28 3.91 4.31
CA PHE A 219 17.68 5.13 4.83
C PHE A 219 16.76 5.81 3.80
N THR A 220 17.23 5.96 2.56
CA THR A 220 16.43 6.59 1.48
C THR A 220 15.19 5.77 1.14
N VAL A 221 15.28 4.43 1.10
CA VAL A 221 14.10 3.57 0.90
C VAL A 221 13.13 3.72 2.06
N ALA A 222 13.61 3.73 3.32
CA ALA A 222 12.75 3.94 4.48
C ALA A 222 12.04 5.31 4.44
N ALA A 223 12.75 6.38 4.02
CA ALA A 223 12.19 7.72 3.86
C ALA A 223 11.10 7.77 2.77
N LEU A 224 11.36 7.23 1.59
CA LEU A 224 10.39 7.15 0.50
C LEU A 224 9.14 6.35 0.92
N ARG A 225 9.32 5.18 1.52
CA ARG A 225 8.22 4.34 2.00
C ARG A 225 7.39 5.03 3.09
N SER A 226 8.00 5.91 3.90
CA SER A 226 7.28 6.61 4.97
C SER A 226 6.18 7.52 4.44
N VAL A 227 6.37 8.12 3.28
CA VAL A 227 5.37 8.94 2.57
C VAL A 227 4.61 8.17 1.49
N GLY A 228 4.61 6.85 1.55
CA GLY A 228 3.84 5.99 0.67
C GLY A 228 4.40 5.86 -0.74
N ILE A 229 5.66 6.20 -0.99
CA ILE A 229 6.33 6.03 -2.28
C ILE A 229 6.96 4.65 -2.35
N PRO A 230 6.58 3.79 -3.32
CA PRO A 230 7.20 2.47 -3.45
C PRO A 230 8.69 2.61 -3.81
N ALA A 231 9.53 1.94 -3.04
CA ALA A 231 10.97 1.99 -3.23
C ALA A 231 11.64 0.67 -2.87
N ARG A 232 12.76 0.40 -3.54
CA ARG A 232 13.59 -0.77 -3.33
C ARG A 232 15.08 -0.42 -3.38
N GLN A 233 15.89 -1.16 -2.62
CA GLN A 233 17.33 -1.12 -2.76
C GLN A 233 17.76 -2.03 -3.90
N VAL A 234 18.62 -1.54 -4.77
CA VAL A 234 19.31 -2.34 -5.80
C VAL A 234 20.77 -2.48 -5.40
N TYR A 235 21.30 -3.66 -5.53
CA TYR A 235 22.65 -3.99 -5.14
C TYR A 235 23.40 -4.65 -6.28
N THR A 236 24.65 -4.22 -6.50
CA THR A 236 25.63 -4.94 -7.31
C THR A 236 26.78 -5.40 -6.40
N PRO A 237 27.03 -6.72 -6.32
CA PRO A 237 28.07 -7.24 -5.44
C PRO A 237 29.48 -6.91 -5.93
N ARG A 238 29.63 -6.63 -7.23
CA ARG A 238 30.90 -6.34 -7.85
C ARG A 238 30.74 -5.60 -9.18
N TRP A 239 31.54 -4.56 -9.37
CA TRP A 239 31.69 -3.90 -10.65
C TRP A 239 32.57 -4.71 -11.60
N ALA A 240 32.39 -4.57 -12.91
CA ALA A 240 33.23 -5.25 -13.91
C ALA A 240 34.70 -4.80 -13.91
N HIS A 241 35.01 -3.65 -13.34
CA HIS A 241 36.33 -3.02 -13.36
C HIS A 241 37.02 -2.92 -11.99
N THR A 242 36.33 -3.28 -10.90
CA THR A 242 36.85 -3.28 -9.55
C THR A 242 36.09 -4.30 -8.68
N ASP A 243 36.70 -4.73 -7.58
CA ASP A 243 36.08 -5.63 -6.61
C ASP A 243 35.10 -4.92 -5.68
N ASP A 244 34.91 -3.63 -5.84
CA ASP A 244 33.94 -2.86 -5.05
C ASP A 244 32.49 -3.20 -5.41
N ASN A 245 31.65 -3.14 -4.42
CA ASN A 245 30.20 -3.24 -4.54
C ASN A 245 29.54 -1.85 -4.52
N HIS A 246 28.24 -1.81 -4.84
CA HIS A 246 27.46 -0.61 -4.70
C HIS A 246 25.97 -0.93 -4.43
N ALA A 247 25.32 -0.03 -3.71
CA ALA A 247 23.88 -0.05 -3.49
C ALA A 247 23.30 1.32 -3.82
N TRP A 248 22.17 1.33 -4.53
CA TRP A 248 21.40 2.52 -4.85
C TRP A 248 19.91 2.27 -4.64
N VAL A 249 19.06 3.21 -5.01
CA VAL A 249 17.62 3.12 -4.82
C VAL A 249 16.91 3.18 -6.16
N GLU A 250 15.83 2.41 -6.26
CA GLU A 250 14.82 2.60 -7.28
C GLU A 250 13.49 2.98 -6.62
N ALA A 251 12.82 3.99 -7.19
CA ALA A 251 11.49 4.44 -6.81
C ALA A 251 10.51 4.21 -7.95
N TRP A 252 9.31 3.73 -7.63
CA TRP A 252 8.25 3.54 -8.61
C TRP A 252 7.46 4.84 -8.80
N VAL A 253 7.41 5.32 -10.04
CA VAL A 253 6.70 6.54 -10.41
C VAL A 253 5.81 6.27 -11.63
N ASN A 254 4.50 6.34 -11.45
CA ASN A 254 3.52 6.27 -12.53
C ASN A 254 3.70 5.07 -13.47
N GLY A 255 3.93 3.88 -12.93
CA GLY A 255 4.05 2.64 -13.69
C GLY A 255 5.48 2.26 -14.11
N LYS A 256 6.50 2.97 -13.65
CA LYS A 256 7.90 2.70 -13.98
C LYS A 256 8.82 2.83 -12.79
N TRP A 257 9.86 2.02 -12.76
CA TRP A 257 10.97 2.16 -11.83
C TRP A 257 11.99 3.18 -12.36
N TYR A 258 12.44 4.05 -11.48
CA TYR A 258 13.47 5.07 -11.75
C TYR A 258 14.55 4.94 -10.69
N PHE A 259 15.81 4.88 -11.11
CA PHE A 259 16.92 4.83 -10.17
C PHE A 259 17.37 6.23 -9.74
N LEU A 260 17.99 6.30 -8.57
CA LEU A 260 18.64 7.49 -8.00
C LEU A 260 19.78 7.06 -7.08
N GLY A 261 20.82 7.88 -6.97
CA GLY A 261 21.85 7.76 -5.94
C GLY A 261 21.24 8.12 -4.57
N ALA A 262 21.39 7.22 -3.60
CA ALA A 262 20.85 7.44 -2.27
C ALA A 262 21.60 8.54 -1.53
N CYS A 263 20.89 9.51 -0.97
CA CYS A 263 21.48 10.72 -0.38
C CYS A 263 22.35 11.54 -1.36
N GLU A 264 22.27 11.28 -2.65
CA GLU A 264 23.00 11.93 -3.72
C GLU A 264 22.02 12.60 -4.67
N PRO A 265 21.50 13.80 -4.34
CA PRO A 265 20.46 14.45 -5.14
C PRO A 265 20.99 14.91 -6.49
N GLU A 266 20.26 14.51 -7.53
CA GLU A 266 20.46 14.93 -8.90
C GLU A 266 19.23 15.70 -9.40
N PRO A 267 19.32 16.54 -10.43
CA PRO A 267 18.17 17.34 -10.91
C PRO A 267 17.07 16.50 -11.56
N VAL A 268 17.36 15.25 -11.94
CA VAL A 268 16.42 14.32 -12.58
C VAL A 268 16.67 12.92 -12.11
N LEU A 269 15.63 12.07 -12.14
CA LEU A 269 15.77 10.63 -11.91
C LEU A 269 16.49 9.95 -13.08
N ASN A 270 17.00 8.75 -12.87
CA ASN A 270 17.86 7.99 -13.79
C ASN A 270 19.20 8.71 -14.10
N LEU A 271 19.66 9.49 -13.15
CA LEU A 271 20.98 10.12 -13.17
C LEU A 271 21.72 9.81 -11.88
N GLY A 272 23.01 9.46 -12.00
CA GLY A 272 23.91 9.19 -10.90
C GLY A 272 25.33 8.99 -11.43
N TRP A 273 26.34 9.19 -10.59
CA TRP A 273 27.76 8.99 -10.97
C TRP A 273 28.04 7.57 -11.50
N PHE A 274 27.26 6.61 -11.05
CA PHE A 274 27.41 5.18 -11.39
C PHE A 274 26.75 4.78 -12.72
N ASN A 275 26.15 5.68 -13.49
CA ASN A 275 25.55 5.35 -14.79
C ASN A 275 26.51 4.58 -15.70
N GLY A 276 27.74 5.08 -15.86
CA GLY A 276 28.76 4.43 -16.68
C GLY A 276 29.15 3.02 -16.15
N PRO A 277 29.50 2.87 -14.88
CA PRO A 277 29.76 1.57 -14.24
C PRO A 277 28.57 0.60 -14.31
N ALA A 278 27.33 1.06 -14.14
CA ALA A 278 26.13 0.22 -14.14
C ALA A 278 25.91 -0.48 -15.48
N TYR A 279 26.19 0.19 -16.62
CA TYR A 279 26.12 -0.45 -17.96
C TYR A 279 27.05 -1.65 -18.13
N ARG A 280 28.01 -1.82 -17.22
CA ARG A 280 28.97 -2.94 -17.22
C ARG A 280 28.82 -3.80 -15.97
N GLY A 281 27.75 -3.63 -15.23
CA GLY A 281 27.43 -4.46 -14.07
C GLY A 281 27.25 -5.92 -14.49
N MET A 282 27.86 -6.85 -13.76
CA MET A 282 27.74 -8.29 -14.05
C MET A 282 26.45 -8.86 -13.43
N LEU A 283 26.00 -8.29 -12.33
CA LEU A 283 24.79 -8.65 -11.62
C LEU A 283 24.26 -7.40 -10.92
N MET A 284 22.98 -7.16 -11.07
CA MET A 284 22.21 -6.18 -10.30
C MET A 284 20.96 -6.89 -9.83
N HIS A 285 20.68 -6.82 -8.54
CA HIS A 285 19.53 -7.52 -7.98
C HIS A 285 18.89 -6.74 -6.84
N THR A 286 17.67 -7.10 -6.51
CA THR A 286 16.93 -6.58 -5.35
C THR A 286 16.18 -7.70 -4.66
N LYS A 287 16.05 -7.59 -3.33
CA LYS A 287 15.24 -8.50 -2.52
C LYS A 287 13.87 -7.87 -2.29
N VAL A 288 12.86 -8.48 -2.90
CA VAL A 288 11.47 -8.08 -2.73
C VAL A 288 10.86 -8.87 -1.58
N PHE A 289 10.27 -8.19 -0.63
CA PHE A 289 9.65 -8.82 0.54
C PHE A 289 8.48 -9.73 0.13
N GLY A 290 8.47 -10.95 0.65
CA GLY A 290 7.45 -11.95 0.41
C GLY A 290 7.54 -12.63 -0.95
N LYS A 291 6.48 -13.32 -1.32
CA LYS A 291 6.33 -13.98 -2.62
C LYS A 291 5.82 -12.96 -3.64
N TYR A 292 6.71 -12.42 -4.42
CA TYR A 292 6.43 -11.44 -5.46
C TYR A 292 6.37 -12.10 -6.83
N ASN A 293 5.34 -11.78 -7.60
CA ASN A 293 5.16 -12.24 -8.97
C ASN A 293 5.03 -11.02 -9.90
N GLY A 294 6.16 -10.40 -10.19
CA GLY A 294 6.27 -9.24 -11.09
C GLY A 294 6.75 -9.63 -12.49
N PRO A 295 6.96 -8.61 -13.34
CA PRO A 295 7.43 -8.82 -14.70
C PRO A 295 8.94 -9.08 -14.80
N GLU A 296 9.69 -8.90 -13.71
CA GLU A 296 11.13 -9.05 -13.67
C GLU A 296 11.54 -10.54 -13.65
N GLU A 297 12.76 -10.81 -14.08
CA GLU A 297 13.34 -12.16 -14.01
C GLU A 297 13.60 -12.54 -12.54
N VAL A 298 13.04 -13.66 -12.12
CA VAL A 298 13.22 -14.18 -10.76
C VAL A 298 14.50 -14.99 -10.69
N MET A 299 15.39 -14.62 -9.79
CA MET A 299 16.65 -15.31 -9.55
C MET A 299 16.52 -16.38 -8.46
N ASP A 300 15.81 -16.07 -7.37
CA ASP A 300 15.60 -16.99 -6.24
C ASP A 300 14.31 -16.64 -5.50
N VAL A 301 13.71 -17.66 -4.88
CA VAL A 301 12.54 -17.52 -4.01
C VAL A 301 12.80 -18.24 -2.71
N THR A 302 12.76 -17.49 -1.61
CA THR A 302 12.88 -18.03 -0.26
C THR A 302 11.54 -17.95 0.48
N ASP A 303 11.51 -18.42 1.72
CA ASP A 303 10.32 -18.31 2.58
C ASP A 303 9.99 -16.84 2.95
N GLY A 304 10.89 -15.89 2.74
CA GLY A 304 10.76 -14.50 3.18
C GLY A 304 10.86 -13.45 2.09
N TYR A 305 11.48 -13.76 0.95
CA TYR A 305 11.65 -12.80 -0.14
C TYR A 305 11.78 -13.48 -1.50
N THR A 306 11.50 -12.69 -2.54
CA THR A 306 11.78 -13.00 -3.93
C THR A 306 12.96 -12.14 -4.38
N GLU A 307 13.99 -12.74 -4.91
CA GLU A 307 15.15 -12.05 -5.48
C GLU A 307 14.98 -11.91 -6.99
N ILE A 308 14.99 -10.68 -7.49
CA ILE A 308 14.79 -10.32 -8.89
C ILE A 308 15.94 -9.46 -9.40
#